data_561f515de66e4f9bd362db8300c0604f
#
_entry.id   561f515de66e4f9bd362db8300c0604f
#
_cell.length_a   1.000
_cell.length_b   1.000
_cell.length_c   1.000
_cell.angle_alpha   90.00
_cell.angle_beta   90.00
_cell.angle_gamma   90.00
#
_symmetry.space_group_name_H-M   'P 1'
#
loop_
_entity.id
_entity.type
_entity.pdbx_description
1 polymer ?
#
loop_
_entity_poly.entity_id
_entity_poly.type
_entity_poly.pdbx_seq_one_letter_code
_entity_poly.pdbx_strand_id
1 'polypeptide(L)'
;MIYWAAKHLAAHFSVFNVFSYLTLRSILAAMSALAIALLVGPFMIARLARYQIGQVVRADGPQSHLPKAGTPTMGGLLIIFAVVGTTALWADLVNRFVLIALGVTVGFSLIGFYDDYLKLVVGNSRGLVARWKYFWQSVVGIAAAILIYRLAHTATVTAFHVPFFKSVIWPLGAGGFVFLGYLMIVGMSNAVNLTDGLDGLAIGPTVMVSGALAIFAYLSGNAVFANYLQITAVPGAGELAVFCSAIVGAGLGFLWFNAYPAQVFMGDIGALALGAALGCVGFIVRQEIVTLLMGGIFVLETASVILQVLSFKLTGKRIFRMAPIHHHFELKGWAEPKIIVRFWIISILLVLAGLATLKLR
;
A
#
# COMPACT_ATOMS: atom_id res chain seq x y z
N MET A 1 18.05 12.90 2.38
CA MET A 1 19.51 13.16 2.52
C MET A 1 20.06 13.91 1.31
N ILE A 2 19.94 13.39 0.10
CA ILE A 2 20.38 14.10 -1.14
C ILE A 2 19.63 15.41 -1.32
N TYR A 3 18.33 15.42 -1.08
CA TYR A 3 17.53 16.66 -1.07
C TYR A 3 18.10 17.75 -0.14
N TRP A 4 18.48 17.36 1.09
CA TRP A 4 19.08 18.29 2.06
C TRP A 4 20.44 18.80 1.63
N ALA A 5 21.31 17.91 1.13
CA ALA A 5 22.61 18.28 0.59
C ALA A 5 22.44 19.24 -0.61
N ALA A 6 21.54 18.91 -1.54
CA ALA A 6 21.24 19.76 -2.70
C ALA A 6 20.69 21.13 -2.28
N LYS A 7 19.83 21.20 -1.24
CA LYS A 7 19.31 22.47 -0.70
C LYS A 7 20.43 23.37 -0.15
N HIS A 8 21.42 22.79 0.54
CA HIS A 8 22.58 23.54 1.01
C HIS A 8 23.49 23.98 -0.15
N LEU A 9 23.72 23.10 -1.11
CA LEU A 9 24.56 23.41 -2.28
C LEU A 9 23.90 24.45 -3.20
N ALA A 10 22.57 24.49 -3.26
CA ALA A 10 21.82 25.48 -4.04
C ALA A 10 22.07 26.93 -3.61
N ALA A 11 22.48 27.14 -2.35
CA ALA A 11 22.89 28.46 -1.87
C ALA A 11 24.19 28.95 -2.53
N HIS A 12 25.03 28.05 -3.03
CA HIS A 12 26.32 28.37 -3.67
C HIS A 12 26.33 28.12 -5.17
N PHE A 13 25.53 27.15 -5.62
CA PHE A 13 25.49 26.73 -7.04
C PHE A 13 24.03 26.59 -7.50
N SER A 14 23.58 27.48 -8.38
CA SER A 14 22.18 27.54 -8.86
C SER A 14 21.69 26.27 -9.55
N VAL A 15 22.58 25.44 -10.08
CA VAL A 15 22.26 24.16 -10.73
C VAL A 15 21.56 23.22 -9.77
N PHE A 16 21.85 23.25 -8.47
CA PHE A 16 21.22 22.40 -7.47
C PHE A 16 19.78 22.80 -7.15
N ASN A 17 19.30 23.97 -7.61
CA ASN A 17 17.89 24.36 -7.48
C ASN A 17 16.94 23.39 -8.19
N VAL A 18 17.42 22.62 -9.17
CA VAL A 18 16.62 21.61 -9.86
C VAL A 18 16.03 20.57 -8.88
N PHE A 19 16.73 20.25 -7.79
CA PHE A 19 16.25 19.31 -6.76
C PHE A 19 15.20 19.90 -5.83
N SER A 20 14.85 21.18 -5.95
CA SER A 20 13.68 21.76 -5.27
C SER A 20 12.37 21.34 -5.92
N TYR A 21 12.38 20.97 -7.20
CA TYR A 21 11.20 20.55 -7.94
C TYR A 21 10.71 19.18 -7.46
N LEU A 22 9.48 19.15 -6.94
CA LEU A 22 8.84 17.96 -6.41
C LEU A 22 8.69 16.85 -7.45
N THR A 23 8.35 17.23 -8.69
CA THR A 23 8.20 16.30 -9.82
C THR A 23 9.51 15.57 -10.15
N LEU A 24 10.63 16.30 -10.20
CA LEU A 24 11.93 15.68 -10.43
C LEU A 24 12.28 14.69 -9.31
N ARG A 25 12.08 15.10 -8.03
CA ARG A 25 12.38 14.25 -6.89
C ARG A 25 11.50 12.99 -6.88
N SER A 26 10.25 13.10 -7.30
CA SER A 26 9.34 11.96 -7.44
C SER A 26 9.84 10.97 -8.50
N ILE A 27 10.28 11.46 -9.66
CA ILE A 27 10.86 10.61 -10.72
C ILE A 27 12.15 9.94 -10.23
N LEU A 28 13.06 10.71 -9.62
CA LEU A 28 14.30 10.18 -9.09
C LEU A 28 14.07 9.17 -7.96
N ALA A 29 13.04 9.37 -7.14
CA ALA A 29 12.62 8.41 -6.12
C ALA A 29 12.15 7.09 -6.74
N ALA A 30 11.30 7.14 -7.76
CA ALA A 30 10.87 5.94 -8.45
C ALA A 30 12.04 5.18 -9.09
N MET A 31 12.92 5.90 -9.80
CA MET A 31 14.11 5.30 -10.44
C MET A 31 15.10 4.72 -9.42
N SER A 32 15.35 5.43 -8.33
CA SER A 32 16.26 4.97 -7.27
C SER A 32 15.70 3.73 -6.55
N ALA A 33 14.41 3.73 -6.23
CA ALA A 33 13.76 2.59 -5.59
C ALA A 33 13.76 1.35 -6.50
N LEU A 34 13.47 1.54 -7.79
CA LEU A 34 13.55 0.49 -8.80
C LEU A 34 14.98 -0.08 -8.90
N ALA A 35 15.98 0.81 -9.01
CA ALA A 35 17.38 0.39 -9.09
C ALA A 35 17.82 -0.38 -7.83
N ILE A 36 17.47 0.11 -6.63
CA ILE A 36 17.78 -0.59 -5.37
C ILE A 36 17.13 -1.97 -5.37
N ALA A 37 15.86 -2.08 -5.75
CA ALA A 37 15.16 -3.37 -5.78
C ALA A 37 15.80 -4.35 -6.77
N LEU A 38 16.16 -3.91 -7.97
CA LEU A 38 16.79 -4.76 -8.98
C LEU A 38 18.22 -5.19 -8.61
N LEU A 39 19.00 -4.30 -7.99
CA LEU A 39 20.39 -4.59 -7.61
C LEU A 39 20.49 -5.46 -6.35
N VAL A 40 19.66 -5.17 -5.35
CA VAL A 40 19.67 -5.89 -4.06
C VAL A 40 18.86 -7.18 -4.13
N GLY A 41 17.84 -7.25 -4.99
CA GLY A 41 16.90 -8.36 -5.11
C GLY A 41 17.57 -9.73 -5.27
N PRO A 42 18.44 -9.96 -6.26
CA PRO A 42 19.06 -11.27 -6.45
C PRO A 42 19.87 -11.75 -5.24
N PHE A 43 20.60 -10.83 -4.60
CA PHE A 43 21.37 -11.13 -3.38
C PHE A 43 20.45 -11.51 -2.22
N MET A 44 19.37 -10.76 -2.02
CA MET A 44 18.43 -11.02 -0.94
C MET A 44 17.68 -12.33 -1.16
N ILE A 45 17.20 -12.59 -2.38
CA ILE A 45 16.51 -13.85 -2.74
C ILE A 45 17.43 -15.06 -2.49
N ALA A 46 18.69 -14.99 -2.95
CA ALA A 46 19.66 -16.05 -2.71
C ALA A 46 19.91 -16.29 -1.20
N ARG A 47 19.90 -15.22 -0.39
CA ARG A 47 20.08 -15.33 1.05
C ARG A 47 18.84 -15.94 1.73
N LEU A 48 17.64 -15.52 1.35
CA LEU A 48 16.38 -16.10 1.86
C LEU A 48 16.28 -17.60 1.51
N ALA A 49 16.65 -17.97 0.29
CA ALA A 49 16.68 -19.37 -0.14
C ALA A 49 17.66 -20.23 0.68
N ARG A 50 18.84 -19.69 1.01
CA ARG A 50 19.84 -20.41 1.85
C ARG A 50 19.34 -20.70 3.26
N TYR A 51 18.56 -19.81 3.83
CA TYR A 51 17.98 -19.99 5.17
C TYR A 51 16.75 -20.90 5.15
N GLN A 52 16.40 -21.49 4.00
CA GLN A 52 15.20 -22.32 3.81
C GLN A 52 13.91 -21.62 4.27
N ILE A 53 13.88 -20.30 4.16
CA ILE A 53 12.72 -19.47 4.46
C ILE A 53 11.73 -19.60 3.29
N GLY A 54 11.21 -20.81 3.09
CA GLY A 54 10.27 -21.14 2.03
C GLY A 54 8.83 -21.21 2.56
N GLN A 55 7.88 -20.91 1.69
CA GLN A 55 6.47 -20.96 2.05
C GLN A 55 6.04 -22.41 2.35
N VAL A 56 5.42 -22.60 3.51
CA VAL A 56 4.71 -23.85 3.83
C VAL A 56 3.35 -23.80 3.15
N VAL A 57 3.16 -24.63 2.12
CA VAL A 57 1.87 -24.75 1.43
C VAL A 57 0.86 -25.37 2.36
N ARG A 58 -0.29 -24.71 2.56
CA ARG A 58 -1.38 -25.22 3.39
C ARG A 58 -2.03 -26.43 2.71
N ALA A 59 -2.29 -27.49 3.47
CA ALA A 59 -2.96 -28.69 2.97
C ALA A 59 -4.38 -28.43 2.41
N ASP A 60 -5.04 -27.36 2.91
CA ASP A 60 -6.40 -26.99 2.53
C ASP A 60 -6.46 -26.05 1.32
N GLY A 61 -5.30 -25.71 0.72
CA GLY A 61 -5.20 -24.78 -0.44
C GLY A 61 -5.42 -25.47 -1.79
N PRO A 62 -5.53 -24.70 -2.89
CA PRO A 62 -5.58 -25.26 -4.24
C PRO A 62 -4.35 -26.11 -4.56
N GLN A 63 -4.53 -27.26 -5.23
CA GLN A 63 -3.43 -28.15 -5.61
C GLN A 63 -2.41 -27.47 -6.55
N SER A 64 -2.81 -26.44 -7.28
CA SER A 64 -1.95 -25.60 -8.12
C SER A 64 -0.79 -24.94 -7.35
N HIS A 65 -0.88 -24.83 -6.03
CA HIS A 65 0.15 -24.23 -5.17
C HIS A 65 1.25 -25.21 -4.72
N LEU A 66 1.06 -26.53 -4.92
CA LEU A 66 2.07 -27.54 -4.54
C LEU A 66 3.44 -27.32 -5.23
N PRO A 67 3.54 -26.95 -6.52
CA PRO A 67 4.82 -26.67 -7.17
C PRO A 67 5.54 -25.42 -6.60
N LYS A 68 4.84 -24.54 -5.88
CA LYS A 68 5.38 -23.33 -5.25
C LYS A 68 6.04 -23.59 -3.88
N ALA A 69 5.95 -24.83 -3.39
CA ALA A 69 6.62 -25.21 -2.13
C ALA A 69 8.13 -24.98 -2.23
N GLY A 70 8.68 -24.27 -1.25
CA GLY A 70 10.11 -23.93 -1.24
C GLY A 70 10.47 -22.60 -1.90
N THR A 71 9.54 -21.90 -2.57
CA THR A 71 9.80 -20.54 -3.04
C THR A 71 10.05 -19.62 -1.83
N PRO A 72 11.16 -18.84 -1.80
CA PRO A 72 11.45 -17.94 -0.70
C PRO A 72 10.31 -16.95 -0.46
N THR A 73 10.03 -16.65 0.80
CA THR A 73 9.08 -15.62 1.21
C THR A 73 9.80 -14.53 2.02
N MET A 74 9.08 -13.54 2.56
CA MET A 74 9.62 -12.33 3.18
C MET A 74 10.27 -11.34 2.19
N GLY A 75 9.94 -11.43 0.91
CA GLY A 75 10.41 -10.49 -0.12
C GLY A 75 9.97 -9.05 0.12
N GLY A 76 8.95 -8.84 0.95
CA GLY A 76 8.55 -7.52 1.42
C GLY A 76 9.68 -6.71 2.06
N LEU A 77 10.70 -7.35 2.64
CA LEU A 77 11.89 -6.67 3.15
C LEU A 77 12.59 -5.84 2.07
N LEU A 78 12.68 -6.36 0.84
CA LEU A 78 13.26 -5.64 -0.30
C LEU A 78 12.48 -4.36 -0.60
N ILE A 79 11.15 -4.48 -0.63
CA ILE A 79 10.26 -3.36 -0.91
C ILE A 79 10.44 -2.28 0.16
N ILE A 80 10.36 -2.67 1.45
CA ILE A 80 10.45 -1.72 2.57
C ILE A 80 11.82 -1.05 2.60
N PHE A 81 12.90 -1.81 2.39
CA PHE A 81 14.25 -1.25 2.32
C PHE A 81 14.38 -0.22 1.19
N ALA A 82 13.86 -0.54 0.00
CA ALA A 82 13.89 0.38 -1.14
C ALA A 82 13.03 1.63 -0.89
N VAL A 83 11.81 1.47 -0.36
CA VAL A 83 10.90 2.59 -0.07
C VAL A 83 11.48 3.52 1.00
N VAL A 84 11.88 2.96 2.14
CA VAL A 84 12.39 3.77 3.27
C VAL A 84 13.70 4.46 2.88
N GLY A 85 14.65 3.71 2.29
CA GLY A 85 15.94 4.26 1.86
C GLY A 85 15.77 5.38 0.83
N THR A 86 14.95 5.15 -0.19
CA THR A 86 14.72 6.14 -1.24
C THR A 86 13.95 7.36 -0.75
N THR A 87 12.94 7.18 0.11
CA THR A 87 12.23 8.29 0.72
C THR A 87 13.18 9.14 1.58
N ALA A 88 14.07 8.49 2.34
CA ALA A 88 15.10 9.20 3.12
C ALA A 88 16.10 9.97 2.25
N LEU A 89 16.36 9.51 1.01
CA LEU A 89 17.25 10.21 0.09
C LEU A 89 16.58 11.46 -0.51
N TRP A 90 15.32 11.36 -0.96
CA TRP A 90 14.69 12.34 -1.84
C TRP A 90 13.58 13.18 -1.20
N ALA A 91 12.89 12.70 -0.17
CA ALA A 91 11.84 13.46 0.49
C ALA A 91 12.40 14.45 1.52
N ASP A 92 11.56 15.45 1.83
CA ASP A 92 11.81 16.32 2.97
C ASP A 92 11.42 15.61 4.27
N LEU A 93 12.42 15.15 5.03
CA LEU A 93 12.23 14.45 6.30
C LEU A 93 11.78 15.35 7.45
N VAL A 94 11.68 16.68 7.26
CA VAL A 94 11.03 17.58 8.23
C VAL A 94 9.52 17.58 8.05
N ASN A 95 9.04 17.13 6.89
CA ASN A 95 7.62 17.04 6.61
C ASN A 95 6.96 15.95 7.47
N ARG A 96 6.02 16.37 8.31
CA ARG A 96 5.34 15.50 9.28
C ARG A 96 4.50 14.41 8.62
N PHE A 97 3.90 14.68 7.46
CA PHE A 97 3.12 13.68 6.72
C PHE A 97 4.00 12.56 6.17
N VAL A 98 5.20 12.89 5.67
CA VAL A 98 6.19 11.89 5.25
C VAL A 98 6.63 11.02 6.42
N LEU A 99 6.90 11.63 7.58
CA LEU A 99 7.27 10.88 8.79
C LEU A 99 6.15 9.95 9.27
N ILE A 100 4.89 10.41 9.22
CA ILE A 100 3.75 9.56 9.59
C ILE A 100 3.61 8.39 8.59
N ALA A 101 3.69 8.64 7.28
CA ALA A 101 3.61 7.61 6.27
C ALA A 101 4.74 6.58 6.40
N LEU A 102 5.97 7.02 6.62
CA LEU A 102 7.11 6.13 6.92
C LEU A 102 6.89 5.35 8.22
N GLY A 103 6.45 6.02 9.29
CA GLY A 103 6.19 5.38 10.59
C GLY A 103 5.11 4.30 10.50
N VAL A 104 4.02 4.55 9.76
CA VAL A 104 2.97 3.56 9.48
C VAL A 104 3.55 2.39 8.68
N THR A 105 4.27 2.67 7.60
CA THR A 105 4.86 1.63 6.74
C THR A 105 5.82 0.73 7.52
N VAL A 106 6.73 1.31 8.29
CA VAL A 106 7.68 0.55 9.11
C VAL A 106 6.97 -0.19 10.25
N GLY A 107 6.02 0.45 10.93
CA GLY A 107 5.25 -0.17 12.01
C GLY A 107 4.48 -1.42 11.55
N PHE A 108 3.77 -1.33 10.42
CA PHE A 108 3.07 -2.49 9.85
C PHE A 108 4.03 -3.53 9.27
N SER A 109 5.17 -3.10 8.72
CA SER A 109 6.23 -4.03 8.29
C SER A 109 6.81 -4.83 9.46
N LEU A 110 7.03 -4.22 10.62
CA LEU A 110 7.50 -4.92 11.82
C LEU A 110 6.48 -5.94 12.34
N ILE A 111 5.19 -5.61 12.29
CA ILE A 111 4.12 -6.55 12.65
C ILE A 111 4.13 -7.76 11.68
N GLY A 112 4.22 -7.50 10.39
CA GLY A 112 4.32 -8.55 9.36
C GLY A 112 5.61 -9.36 9.48
N PHE A 113 6.73 -8.71 9.76
CA PHE A 113 8.00 -9.39 9.99
C PHE A 113 7.92 -10.38 11.16
N TYR A 114 7.34 -9.96 12.27
CA TYR A 114 7.18 -10.82 13.43
C TYR A 114 6.26 -12.00 13.16
N ASP A 115 5.18 -11.79 12.40
CA ASP A 115 4.27 -12.85 11.97
C ASP A 115 4.97 -13.88 11.07
N ASP A 116 5.68 -13.40 10.04
CA ASP A 116 6.44 -14.26 9.12
C ASP A 116 7.60 -14.97 9.84
N TYR A 117 8.30 -14.30 10.76
CA TYR A 117 9.35 -14.89 11.57
C TYR A 117 8.84 -16.06 12.41
N LEU A 118 7.70 -15.91 13.08
CA LEU A 118 7.09 -16.98 13.85
C LEU A 118 6.71 -18.19 12.99
N LYS A 119 6.20 -17.95 11.77
CA LYS A 119 5.80 -19.01 10.84
C LYS A 119 6.98 -19.79 10.30
N LEU A 120 8.06 -19.11 9.96
CA LEU A 120 9.14 -19.65 9.13
C LEU A 120 10.35 -20.08 9.94
N VAL A 121 10.73 -19.29 10.95
CA VAL A 121 11.93 -19.55 11.76
C VAL A 121 11.59 -20.35 13.01
N VAL A 122 10.51 -19.99 13.70
CA VAL A 122 10.06 -20.71 14.91
C VAL A 122 9.26 -21.97 14.56
N GLY A 123 8.80 -22.10 13.30
CA GLY A 123 8.03 -23.26 12.84
C GLY A 123 6.59 -23.30 13.36
N ASN A 124 6.08 -22.17 13.88
CA ASN A 124 4.70 -22.07 14.33
C ASN A 124 3.79 -21.73 13.13
N SER A 125 3.16 -22.73 12.54
CA SER A 125 2.29 -22.59 11.36
C SER A 125 1.13 -21.60 11.53
N ARG A 126 0.76 -21.25 12.77
CA ARG A 126 -0.30 -20.25 13.07
C ARG A 126 0.22 -18.81 13.05
N GLY A 127 1.55 -18.61 13.10
CA GLY A 127 2.15 -17.28 13.18
C GLY A 127 1.73 -16.50 14.42
N LEU A 128 1.63 -15.18 14.29
CA LEU A 128 1.14 -14.30 15.34
C LEU A 128 -0.37 -14.50 15.51
N VAL A 129 -0.81 -14.75 16.75
CA VAL A 129 -2.24 -14.93 17.06
C VAL A 129 -3.01 -13.70 16.59
N ALA A 130 -4.12 -13.92 15.84
CA ALA A 130 -4.87 -12.88 15.16
C ALA A 130 -5.26 -11.68 16.07
N ARG A 131 -5.61 -11.93 17.34
CA ARG A 131 -5.92 -10.87 18.31
C ARG A 131 -4.75 -9.91 18.55
N TRP A 132 -3.51 -10.43 18.64
CA TRP A 132 -2.33 -9.63 18.87
C TRP A 132 -1.88 -8.90 17.59
N LYS A 133 -1.99 -9.56 16.44
CA LYS A 133 -1.75 -8.94 15.13
C LYS A 133 -2.66 -7.73 14.96
N TYR A 134 -3.97 -7.91 15.18
CA TYR A 134 -4.96 -6.85 15.06
C TYR A 134 -4.79 -5.76 16.12
N PHE A 135 -4.41 -6.12 17.34
CA PHE A 135 -4.13 -5.16 18.42
C PHE A 135 -3.00 -4.19 18.02
N TRP A 136 -1.85 -4.71 17.58
CA TRP A 136 -0.72 -3.87 17.19
C TRP A 136 -1.00 -3.03 15.94
N GLN A 137 -1.71 -3.57 14.96
CA GLN A 137 -2.21 -2.81 13.81
C GLN A 137 -3.10 -1.65 14.26
N SER A 138 -3.98 -1.91 15.23
CA SER A 138 -4.89 -0.88 15.79
C SER A 138 -4.11 0.21 16.54
N VAL A 139 -3.11 -0.15 17.33
CA VAL A 139 -2.26 0.81 18.03
C VAL A 139 -1.57 1.76 17.03
N VAL A 140 -0.91 1.20 16.01
CA VAL A 140 -0.22 2.01 14.99
C VAL A 140 -1.21 2.84 14.18
N GLY A 141 -2.34 2.25 13.75
CA GLY A 141 -3.36 2.93 12.94
C GLY A 141 -4.03 4.09 13.68
N ILE A 142 -4.42 3.89 14.94
CA ILE A 142 -5.02 4.93 15.77
C ILE A 142 -4.01 6.05 16.08
N ALA A 143 -2.77 5.69 16.43
CA ALA A 143 -1.72 6.67 16.68
C ALA A 143 -1.47 7.56 15.45
N ALA A 144 -1.39 6.96 14.26
CA ALA A 144 -1.25 7.70 13.01
C ALA A 144 -2.45 8.61 12.73
N ALA A 145 -3.69 8.12 12.91
CA ALA A 145 -4.89 8.90 12.71
C ALA A 145 -4.98 10.11 13.68
N ILE A 146 -4.57 9.92 14.95
CA ILE A 146 -4.48 11.02 15.93
C ILE A 146 -3.42 12.04 15.51
N LEU A 147 -2.24 11.59 15.06
CA LEU A 147 -1.20 12.50 14.59
C LEU A 147 -1.65 13.30 13.37
N ILE A 148 -2.34 12.68 12.41
CA ILE A 148 -2.91 13.35 11.24
C ILE A 148 -3.97 14.37 11.68
N TYR A 149 -4.85 14.01 12.63
CA TYR A 149 -5.85 14.94 13.18
C TYR A 149 -5.21 16.19 13.79
N ARG A 150 -4.11 16.01 14.56
CA ARG A 150 -3.39 17.14 15.16
C ARG A 150 -2.71 18.07 14.15
N LEU A 151 -2.47 17.59 12.92
CA LEU A 151 -1.94 18.39 11.82
C LEU A 151 -3.04 19.04 10.98
N ALA A 152 -4.29 18.68 11.18
CA ALA A 152 -5.43 19.26 10.49
C ALA A 152 -5.79 20.60 11.15
N HIS A 153 -5.45 21.70 10.48
CA HIS A 153 -5.62 23.05 11.03
C HIS A 153 -6.98 23.68 10.70
N THR A 154 -7.81 23.06 9.87
CA THR A 154 -9.10 23.61 9.44
C THR A 154 -10.21 22.56 9.52
N ALA A 155 -11.44 23.02 9.77
CA ALA A 155 -12.62 22.17 9.82
C ALA A 155 -12.85 21.42 8.48
N THR A 156 -12.50 22.04 7.36
CA THR A 156 -12.59 21.43 6.02
C THR A 156 -11.67 20.22 5.85
N VAL A 157 -10.47 20.25 6.44
CA VAL A 157 -9.54 19.13 6.40
C VAL A 157 -10.02 17.95 7.27
N THR A 158 -10.83 18.21 8.30
CA THR A 158 -11.38 17.16 9.18
C THR A 158 -12.76 16.65 8.75
N ALA A 159 -13.35 17.23 7.71
CA ALA A 159 -14.64 16.81 7.20
C ALA A 159 -14.51 15.64 6.22
N PHE A 160 -15.55 14.83 6.12
CA PHE A 160 -15.65 13.77 5.11
C PHE A 160 -16.26 14.33 3.82
N HIS A 161 -15.57 14.11 2.71
CA HIS A 161 -15.97 14.60 1.40
C HIS A 161 -16.45 13.45 0.52
N VAL A 162 -17.64 13.60 -0.07
CA VAL A 162 -18.17 12.61 -1.01
C VAL A 162 -17.79 13.04 -2.43
N PRO A 163 -17.04 12.21 -3.19
CA PRO A 163 -16.73 12.52 -4.58
C PRO A 163 -18.03 12.70 -5.38
N PHE A 164 -18.00 13.55 -6.42
CA PHE A 164 -19.12 13.96 -7.27
C PHE A 164 -20.18 14.88 -6.62
N PHE A 165 -20.26 14.99 -5.30
CA PHE A 165 -21.24 15.82 -4.59
C PHE A 165 -20.56 16.92 -3.80
N LYS A 166 -20.36 18.09 -4.42
CA LYS A 166 -19.66 19.26 -3.83
C LYS A 166 -20.28 19.75 -2.50
N SER A 167 -21.60 19.63 -2.37
CA SER A 167 -22.35 20.09 -1.21
C SER A 167 -22.40 19.11 -0.05
N VAL A 168 -21.96 17.86 -0.26
CA VAL A 168 -22.01 16.82 0.78
C VAL A 168 -20.70 16.79 1.54
N ILE A 169 -20.64 17.62 2.57
CA ILE A 169 -19.50 17.73 3.49
C ILE A 169 -20.02 17.39 4.89
N TRP A 170 -19.53 16.31 5.47
CA TRP A 170 -19.92 15.89 6.82
C TRP A 170 -18.81 16.18 7.83
N PRO A 171 -19.05 17.04 8.81
CA PRO A 171 -18.11 17.25 9.89
C PRO A 171 -18.04 15.99 10.77
N LEU A 172 -16.88 15.33 10.78
CA LEU A 172 -16.71 14.07 11.51
C LEU A 172 -16.43 14.26 13.00
N GLY A 173 -16.01 15.47 13.40
CA GLY A 173 -15.42 15.68 14.72
C GLY A 173 -14.13 14.85 14.93
N ALA A 174 -13.49 15.00 16.09
CA ALA A 174 -12.23 14.30 16.38
C ALA A 174 -12.38 12.78 16.37
N GLY A 175 -13.42 12.27 17.02
CA GLY A 175 -13.65 10.82 17.13
C GLY A 175 -13.95 10.16 15.79
N GLY A 176 -14.85 10.76 15.00
CA GLY A 176 -15.19 10.24 13.66
C GLY A 176 -14.01 10.28 12.70
N PHE A 177 -13.21 11.36 12.76
CA PHE A 177 -12.00 11.50 11.95
C PHE A 177 -10.98 10.39 12.28
N VAL A 178 -10.67 10.21 13.56
CA VAL A 178 -9.71 9.17 14.01
C VAL A 178 -10.22 7.79 13.65
N PHE A 179 -11.53 7.52 13.83
CA PHE A 179 -12.12 6.24 13.47
C PHE A 179 -12.03 5.97 11.96
N LEU A 180 -12.33 6.96 11.11
CA LEU A 180 -12.20 6.82 9.67
C LEU A 180 -10.75 6.58 9.25
N GLY A 181 -9.78 7.32 9.82
CA GLY A 181 -8.36 7.13 9.55
C GLY A 181 -7.87 5.74 9.96
N TYR A 182 -8.32 5.27 11.12
CA TYR A 182 -8.07 3.91 11.57
C TYR A 182 -8.62 2.87 10.58
N LEU A 183 -9.86 3.02 10.13
CA LEU A 183 -10.47 2.11 9.14
C LEU A 183 -9.72 2.13 7.82
N MET A 184 -9.29 3.29 7.34
CA MET A 184 -8.51 3.41 6.10
C MET A 184 -7.16 2.69 6.22
N ILE A 185 -6.41 2.94 7.29
CA ILE A 185 -5.06 2.38 7.47
C ILE A 185 -5.12 0.87 7.71
N VAL A 186 -5.89 0.42 8.71
CA VAL A 186 -5.95 -1.00 9.08
C VAL A 186 -6.76 -1.81 8.06
N GLY A 187 -7.84 -1.24 7.53
CA GLY A 187 -8.67 -1.87 6.50
C GLY A 187 -7.89 -2.14 5.22
N MET A 188 -7.21 -1.12 4.68
CA MET A 188 -6.39 -1.29 3.48
C MET A 188 -5.20 -2.23 3.70
N SER A 189 -4.58 -2.19 4.88
CA SER A 189 -3.50 -3.12 5.24
C SER A 189 -3.95 -4.58 5.12
N ASN A 190 -5.06 -4.93 5.76
CA ASN A 190 -5.58 -6.30 5.71
C ASN A 190 -6.15 -6.65 4.33
N ALA A 191 -6.70 -5.68 3.58
CA ALA A 191 -7.22 -5.90 2.24
C ALA A 191 -6.13 -6.26 1.24
N VAL A 192 -4.99 -5.55 1.26
CA VAL A 192 -3.82 -5.90 0.44
C VAL A 192 -3.25 -7.26 0.85
N ASN A 193 -3.18 -7.55 2.15
CA ASN A 193 -2.71 -8.84 2.65
C ASN A 193 -3.60 -10.02 2.21
N LEU A 194 -4.92 -9.86 2.21
CA LEU A 194 -5.85 -10.87 1.68
C LEU A 194 -5.73 -11.07 0.17
N THR A 195 -5.30 -10.05 -0.57
CA THR A 195 -5.12 -10.10 -2.02
C THR A 195 -3.79 -10.78 -2.42
N ASP A 196 -2.81 -10.85 -1.51
CA ASP A 196 -1.48 -11.42 -1.76
C ASP A 196 -1.50 -12.96 -1.75
N GLY A 197 -2.35 -13.54 -2.58
CA GLY A 197 -2.52 -15.00 -2.71
C GLY A 197 -1.98 -15.60 -4.00
N LEU A 198 -1.72 -14.81 -5.03
CA LEU A 198 -1.18 -15.22 -6.33
C LEU A 198 0.02 -14.36 -6.73
N ASP A 199 0.91 -14.93 -7.57
CA ASP A 199 2.16 -14.32 -8.01
C ASP A 199 1.92 -12.95 -8.68
N GLY A 200 2.38 -11.86 -8.07
CA GLY A 200 2.21 -10.50 -8.61
C GLY A 200 0.82 -9.89 -8.49
N LEU A 201 -0.17 -10.62 -7.93
CA LEU A 201 -1.56 -10.15 -7.87
C LEU A 201 -1.71 -8.89 -7.03
N ALA A 202 -1.10 -8.82 -5.84
CA ALA A 202 -1.25 -7.69 -4.94
C ALA A 202 -0.33 -6.52 -5.32
N ILE A 203 0.91 -6.79 -5.75
CA ILE A 203 1.89 -5.73 -6.01
C ILE A 203 1.53 -4.90 -7.24
N GLY A 204 0.96 -5.49 -8.31
CA GLY A 204 0.53 -4.76 -9.50
C GLY A 204 -0.47 -3.65 -9.17
N PRO A 205 -1.65 -3.96 -8.62
CA PRO A 205 -2.61 -2.95 -8.15
C PRO A 205 -2.03 -1.95 -7.15
N THR A 206 -1.14 -2.39 -6.25
CA THR A 206 -0.46 -1.49 -5.29
C THR A 206 0.34 -0.40 -6.01
N VAL A 207 1.12 -0.76 -7.03
CA VAL A 207 1.88 0.17 -7.87
C VAL A 207 0.95 1.17 -8.56
N MET A 208 -0.15 0.69 -9.14
CA MET A 208 -1.11 1.53 -9.86
C MET A 208 -1.81 2.53 -8.92
N VAL A 209 -2.30 2.07 -7.77
CA VAL A 209 -2.95 2.92 -6.76
C VAL A 209 -1.96 3.93 -6.17
N SER A 210 -0.72 3.50 -5.87
CA SER A 210 0.32 4.40 -5.36
C SER A 210 0.67 5.50 -6.36
N GLY A 211 0.77 5.16 -7.66
CA GLY A 211 0.99 6.15 -8.71
C GLY A 211 -0.12 7.20 -8.79
N ALA A 212 -1.38 6.77 -8.68
CA ALA A 212 -2.51 7.69 -8.64
C ALA A 212 -2.51 8.55 -7.36
N LEU A 213 -2.21 7.95 -6.20
CA LEU A 213 -2.09 8.69 -4.94
C LEU A 213 -0.93 9.70 -4.96
N ALA A 214 0.16 9.44 -5.71
CA ALA A 214 1.21 10.43 -5.94
C ALA A 214 0.67 11.68 -6.65
N ILE A 215 -0.20 11.49 -7.65
CA ILE A 215 -0.88 12.59 -8.35
C ILE A 215 -1.81 13.35 -7.39
N PHE A 216 -2.65 12.65 -6.64
CA PHE A 216 -3.54 13.29 -5.66
C PHE A 216 -2.74 14.05 -4.59
N ALA A 217 -1.65 13.50 -4.09
CA ALA A 217 -0.78 14.15 -3.11
C ALA A 217 -0.17 15.44 -3.69
N TYR A 218 0.33 15.40 -4.91
CA TYR A 218 0.87 16.58 -5.60
C TYR A 218 -0.18 17.67 -5.77
N LEU A 219 -1.39 17.30 -6.20
CA LEU A 219 -2.49 18.24 -6.46
C LEU A 219 -3.06 18.83 -5.18
N SER A 220 -3.33 18.00 -4.16
CA SER A 220 -3.87 18.46 -2.87
C SER A 220 -2.86 19.27 -2.05
N GLY A 221 -1.57 19.01 -2.24
CA GLY A 221 -0.48 19.76 -1.62
C GLY A 221 -0.26 21.16 -2.20
N ASN A 222 -0.83 21.47 -3.37
CA ASN A 222 -0.72 22.77 -4.04
C ASN A 222 -2.06 23.51 -4.00
N ALA A 223 -2.09 24.66 -3.33
CA ALA A 223 -3.31 25.44 -3.14
C ALA A 223 -3.97 25.90 -4.46
N VAL A 224 -3.17 26.21 -5.50
CA VAL A 224 -3.69 26.64 -6.81
C VAL A 224 -4.39 25.48 -7.51
N PHE A 225 -3.76 24.32 -7.57
CA PHE A 225 -4.36 23.14 -8.18
C PHE A 225 -5.55 22.60 -7.38
N ALA A 226 -5.44 22.59 -6.05
CA ALA A 226 -6.52 22.14 -5.18
C ALA A 226 -7.78 23.02 -5.37
N ASN A 227 -7.60 24.36 -5.42
CA ASN A 227 -8.70 25.29 -5.67
C ASN A 227 -9.29 25.13 -7.08
N TYR A 228 -8.45 25.00 -8.11
CA TYR A 228 -8.92 24.79 -9.49
C TYR A 228 -9.71 23.50 -9.66
N LEU A 229 -9.26 22.42 -9.02
CA LEU A 229 -9.92 21.10 -9.05
C LEU A 229 -11.03 20.96 -8.01
N GLN A 230 -11.17 21.95 -7.12
CA GLN A 230 -12.12 21.94 -6.00
C GLN A 230 -11.98 20.70 -5.09
N ILE A 231 -10.74 20.26 -4.89
CA ILE A 231 -10.38 19.23 -3.90
C ILE A 231 -9.88 19.91 -2.63
N THR A 232 -9.84 19.14 -1.53
CA THR A 232 -9.34 19.67 -0.25
C THR A 232 -7.85 19.97 -0.35
N ALA A 233 -7.48 21.24 -0.12
CA ALA A 233 -6.07 21.61 0.00
C ALA A 233 -5.51 21.11 1.34
N VAL A 234 -4.41 20.37 1.28
CA VAL A 234 -3.68 19.85 2.45
C VAL A 234 -2.22 20.30 2.34
N PRO A 235 -1.89 21.47 2.89
CA PRO A 235 -0.52 22.00 2.81
C PRO A 235 0.51 21.01 3.34
N GLY A 236 1.55 20.77 2.55
CA GLY A 236 2.60 19.81 2.88
C GLY A 236 2.34 18.37 2.39
N ALA A 237 1.12 18.01 2.00
CA ALA A 237 0.83 16.67 1.46
C ALA A 237 1.56 16.38 0.14
N GLY A 238 1.98 17.41 -0.59
CA GLY A 238 2.72 17.25 -1.85
C GLY A 238 3.98 16.39 -1.73
N GLU A 239 4.68 16.44 -0.60
CA GLU A 239 5.87 15.61 -0.35
C GLU A 239 5.58 14.10 -0.36
N LEU A 240 4.34 13.70 -0.10
CA LEU A 240 3.92 12.30 -0.23
C LEU A 240 3.99 11.78 -1.68
N ALA A 241 4.04 12.66 -2.68
CA ALA A 241 4.28 12.24 -4.06
C ALA A 241 5.63 11.55 -4.21
N VAL A 242 6.66 12.00 -3.50
CA VAL A 242 7.99 11.35 -3.49
C VAL A 242 7.91 9.97 -2.83
N PHE A 243 7.23 9.87 -1.69
CA PHE A 243 7.01 8.61 -0.99
C PHE A 243 6.21 7.59 -1.83
N CYS A 244 5.12 8.03 -2.45
CA CYS A 244 4.32 7.17 -3.33
C CYS A 244 5.12 6.73 -4.57
N SER A 245 5.93 7.62 -5.14
CA SER A 245 6.81 7.29 -6.26
C SER A 245 7.89 6.27 -5.86
N ALA A 246 8.39 6.34 -4.63
CA ALA A 246 9.28 5.31 -4.08
C ALA A 246 8.58 3.94 -4.00
N ILE A 247 7.30 3.89 -3.58
CA ILE A 247 6.49 2.66 -3.59
C ILE A 247 6.33 2.14 -5.02
N VAL A 248 6.05 3.01 -5.99
CA VAL A 248 5.94 2.63 -7.41
C VAL A 248 7.23 1.97 -7.88
N GLY A 249 8.38 2.62 -7.66
CA GLY A 249 9.67 2.08 -8.11
C GLY A 249 10.04 0.77 -7.42
N ALA A 250 9.90 0.71 -6.09
CA ALA A 250 10.18 -0.50 -5.32
C ALA A 250 9.23 -1.65 -5.70
N GLY A 251 7.95 -1.35 -5.91
CA GLY A 251 6.95 -2.31 -6.32
C GLY A 251 7.20 -2.88 -7.71
N LEU A 252 7.57 -2.04 -8.68
CA LEU A 252 7.97 -2.50 -10.02
C LEU A 252 9.24 -3.37 -9.98
N GLY A 253 10.24 -2.97 -9.18
CA GLY A 253 11.45 -3.76 -9.00
C GLY A 253 11.20 -5.10 -8.30
N PHE A 254 10.29 -5.13 -7.33
CA PHE A 254 9.87 -6.37 -6.70
C PHE A 254 9.05 -7.24 -7.66
N LEU A 255 8.15 -6.65 -8.45
CA LEU A 255 7.34 -7.36 -9.44
C LEU A 255 8.21 -8.10 -10.47
N TRP A 256 9.40 -7.60 -10.80
CA TRP A 256 10.36 -8.28 -11.66
C TRP A 256 10.67 -9.70 -11.20
N PHE A 257 10.73 -9.91 -9.88
CA PHE A 257 11.01 -11.22 -9.28
C PHE A 257 9.74 -11.97 -8.83
N ASN A 258 8.64 -11.25 -8.61
CA ASN A 258 7.39 -11.80 -8.10
C ASN A 258 6.36 -12.09 -9.22
N ALA A 259 6.64 -11.69 -10.48
CA ALA A 259 5.79 -12.07 -11.61
C ALA A 259 5.79 -13.58 -11.82
N TYR A 260 4.64 -14.11 -12.27
CA TYR A 260 4.45 -15.55 -12.49
C TYR A 260 5.45 -16.14 -13.52
N PRO A 261 6.15 -17.24 -13.23
CA PRO A 261 6.26 -17.92 -11.93
C PRO A 261 7.19 -17.19 -10.96
N ALA A 262 6.72 -16.91 -9.73
CA ALA A 262 7.44 -16.08 -8.78
C ALA A 262 8.73 -16.74 -8.26
N GLN A 263 9.80 -15.94 -8.18
CA GLN A 263 11.07 -16.30 -7.57
C GLN A 263 11.10 -16.00 -6.07
N VAL A 264 10.20 -15.15 -5.60
CA VAL A 264 10.06 -14.74 -4.19
C VAL A 264 8.64 -14.25 -3.91
N PHE A 265 8.11 -14.58 -2.74
CA PHE A 265 6.82 -14.08 -2.27
C PHE A 265 7.00 -12.87 -1.35
N MET A 266 6.01 -11.98 -1.36
CA MET A 266 6.04 -10.73 -0.60
C MET A 266 5.97 -10.99 0.91
N GLY A 267 5.06 -11.84 1.34
CA GLY A 267 4.78 -12.14 2.74
C GLY A 267 4.03 -11.01 3.45
N ASP A 268 3.69 -11.28 4.72
CA ASP A 268 2.96 -10.33 5.56
C ASP A 268 3.71 -9.01 5.79
N ILE A 269 5.05 -9.05 5.72
CA ILE A 269 5.93 -7.87 5.83
C ILE A 269 5.56 -6.81 4.80
N GLY A 270 5.51 -7.20 3.53
CA GLY A 270 5.25 -6.27 2.44
C GLY A 270 3.77 -5.94 2.32
N ALA A 271 2.91 -6.97 2.35
CA ALA A 271 1.49 -6.82 2.12
C ALA A 271 0.81 -5.91 3.14
N LEU A 272 1.08 -6.10 4.44
CA LEU A 272 0.52 -5.26 5.49
C LEU A 272 1.04 -3.82 5.40
N ALA A 273 2.34 -3.65 5.18
CA ALA A 273 2.97 -2.34 5.12
C ALA A 273 2.48 -1.50 3.94
N LEU A 274 2.43 -2.10 2.74
CA LEU A 274 1.97 -1.42 1.54
C LEU A 274 0.50 -1.02 1.63
N GLY A 275 -0.36 -1.93 2.09
CA GLY A 275 -1.77 -1.60 2.29
C GLY A 275 -1.98 -0.48 3.30
N ALA A 276 -1.27 -0.50 4.44
CA ALA A 276 -1.31 0.56 5.44
C ALA A 276 -0.79 1.90 4.88
N ALA A 277 0.28 1.88 4.07
CA ALA A 277 0.81 3.05 3.40
C ALA A 277 -0.21 3.69 2.45
N LEU A 278 -0.86 2.88 1.59
CA LEU A 278 -1.91 3.36 0.68
C LEU A 278 -3.09 3.97 1.46
N GLY A 279 -3.56 3.29 2.49
CA GLY A 279 -4.65 3.78 3.35
C GLY A 279 -4.27 5.07 4.07
N CYS A 280 -3.05 5.17 4.58
CA CYS A 280 -2.51 6.36 5.25
C CYS A 280 -2.43 7.57 4.30
N VAL A 281 -1.84 7.39 3.11
CA VAL A 281 -1.74 8.47 2.12
C VAL A 281 -3.12 8.91 1.64
N GLY A 282 -4.00 7.96 1.28
CA GLY A 282 -5.36 8.25 0.85
C GLY A 282 -6.15 9.05 1.90
N PHE A 283 -5.95 8.75 3.18
CA PHE A 283 -6.53 9.48 4.29
C PHE A 283 -5.92 10.88 4.48
N ILE A 284 -4.59 11.03 4.37
CA ILE A 284 -3.92 12.34 4.47
C ILE A 284 -4.41 13.28 3.36
N VAL A 285 -4.49 12.80 2.11
CA VAL A 285 -4.90 13.62 0.96
C VAL A 285 -6.43 13.83 0.87
N ARG A 286 -7.20 13.33 1.85
CA ARG A 286 -8.66 13.43 1.96
C ARG A 286 -9.41 12.83 0.76
N GLN A 287 -8.92 11.70 0.27
CA GLN A 287 -9.48 10.98 -0.86
C GLN A 287 -9.89 9.56 -0.46
N GLU A 288 -10.62 9.42 0.65
CA GLU A 288 -10.96 8.13 1.26
C GLU A 288 -11.75 7.25 0.30
N ILE A 289 -12.89 7.74 -0.20
CA ILE A 289 -13.75 7.00 -1.13
C ILE A 289 -13.02 6.72 -2.44
N VAL A 290 -12.27 7.72 -2.95
CA VAL A 290 -11.51 7.56 -4.20
C VAL A 290 -10.41 6.51 -4.03
N THR A 291 -9.76 6.47 -2.88
CA THR A 291 -8.75 5.44 -2.57
C THR A 291 -9.38 4.03 -2.53
N LEU A 292 -10.57 3.89 -1.94
CA LEU A 292 -11.32 2.62 -1.95
C LEU A 292 -11.77 2.24 -3.36
N LEU A 293 -12.17 3.21 -4.19
CA LEU A 293 -12.51 2.99 -5.60
C LEU A 293 -11.28 2.51 -6.39
N MET A 294 -10.15 3.24 -6.30
CA MET A 294 -8.92 2.85 -6.99
C MET A 294 -8.38 1.51 -6.51
N GLY A 295 -8.47 1.25 -5.20
CA GLY A 295 -8.14 -0.02 -4.57
C GLY A 295 -9.27 -1.06 -4.61
N GLY A 296 -10.24 -0.94 -5.54
CA GLY A 296 -11.45 -1.75 -5.54
C GLY A 296 -11.20 -3.26 -5.67
N ILE A 297 -10.08 -3.69 -6.24
CA ILE A 297 -9.70 -5.10 -6.21
C ILE A 297 -9.44 -5.57 -4.77
N PHE A 298 -8.72 -4.79 -3.96
CA PHE A 298 -8.49 -5.10 -2.54
C PHE A 298 -9.80 -5.13 -1.75
N VAL A 299 -10.69 -4.18 -2.06
CA VAL A 299 -12.04 -4.12 -1.47
C VAL A 299 -12.88 -5.34 -1.88
N LEU A 300 -12.84 -5.75 -3.15
CA LEU A 300 -13.56 -6.91 -3.66
C LEU A 300 -13.09 -8.21 -3.01
N GLU A 301 -11.77 -8.40 -2.89
CA GLU A 301 -11.17 -9.56 -2.20
C GLU A 301 -11.64 -9.65 -0.75
N THR A 302 -11.53 -8.53 -0.02
CA THR A 302 -11.97 -8.45 1.39
C THR A 302 -13.48 -8.67 1.52
N ALA A 303 -14.29 -8.04 0.68
CA ALA A 303 -15.74 -8.21 0.68
C ALA A 303 -16.13 -9.66 0.42
N SER A 304 -15.43 -10.36 -0.48
CA SER A 304 -15.69 -11.77 -0.76
C SER A 304 -15.47 -12.66 0.47
N VAL A 305 -14.44 -12.36 1.28
CA VAL A 305 -14.16 -13.07 2.53
C VAL A 305 -15.24 -12.77 3.56
N ILE A 306 -15.60 -11.49 3.75
CA ILE A 306 -16.64 -11.09 4.70
C ILE A 306 -17.98 -11.76 4.36
N LEU A 307 -18.41 -11.69 3.10
CA LEU A 307 -19.64 -12.30 2.62
C LEU A 307 -19.64 -13.83 2.80
N GLN A 308 -18.53 -14.48 2.47
CA GLN A 308 -18.38 -15.92 2.65
C GLN A 308 -18.52 -16.33 4.11
N VAL A 309 -17.83 -15.63 5.01
CA VAL A 309 -17.86 -15.93 6.46
C VAL A 309 -19.25 -15.67 7.05
N LEU A 310 -19.87 -14.55 6.68
CA LEU A 310 -21.21 -14.20 7.14
C LEU A 310 -22.25 -15.23 6.65
N SER A 311 -22.23 -15.57 5.37
CA SER A 311 -23.14 -16.58 4.83
C SER A 311 -22.98 -17.93 5.51
N PHE A 312 -21.74 -18.39 5.67
CA PHE A 312 -21.48 -19.67 6.31
C PHE A 312 -21.92 -19.69 7.78
N LYS A 313 -21.71 -18.61 8.54
CA LYS A 313 -22.15 -18.50 9.92
C LYS A 313 -23.67 -18.44 10.07
N LEU A 314 -24.36 -17.74 9.14
CA LEU A 314 -25.81 -17.52 9.21
C LEU A 314 -26.62 -18.66 8.60
N THR A 315 -26.14 -19.27 7.51
CA THR A 315 -26.92 -20.22 6.70
C THR A 315 -26.28 -21.61 6.57
N GLY A 316 -25.03 -21.80 7.02
CA GLY A 316 -24.24 -23.02 6.81
C GLY A 316 -23.80 -23.23 5.34
N LYS A 317 -24.12 -22.29 4.44
CA LYS A 317 -23.83 -22.42 2.99
C LYS A 317 -22.73 -21.47 2.56
N ARG A 318 -21.90 -21.94 1.62
CA ARG A 318 -20.85 -21.13 0.96
C ARG A 318 -21.43 -20.42 -0.26
N ILE A 319 -21.14 -19.10 -0.42
CA ILE A 319 -21.48 -18.33 -1.63
C ILE A 319 -20.45 -18.62 -2.73
N PHE A 320 -19.17 -18.55 -2.38
CA PHE A 320 -18.07 -18.82 -3.29
C PHE A 320 -17.51 -20.22 -3.08
N ARG A 321 -16.88 -20.83 -4.09
CA ARG A 321 -16.18 -22.11 -3.94
C ARG A 321 -15.10 -22.01 -2.87
N MET A 322 -14.38 -20.88 -2.88
CA MET A 322 -13.38 -20.49 -1.87
C MET A 322 -13.30 -18.96 -1.83
N ALA A 323 -12.91 -18.36 -0.72
CA ALA A 323 -12.58 -16.96 -0.55
C ALA A 323 -11.16 -16.84 0.02
N PRO A 324 -10.41 -15.80 -0.35
CA PRO A 324 -10.75 -14.67 -1.24
C PRO A 324 -11.12 -15.05 -2.67
N ILE A 325 -11.68 -14.09 -3.46
CA ILE A 325 -12.36 -14.41 -4.73
C ILE A 325 -11.41 -14.93 -5.84
N HIS A 326 -10.12 -14.61 -5.79
CA HIS A 326 -9.15 -15.17 -6.74
C HIS A 326 -9.11 -16.70 -6.67
N HIS A 327 -9.20 -17.30 -5.48
CA HIS A 327 -9.27 -18.76 -5.32
C HIS A 327 -10.56 -19.36 -5.90
N HIS A 328 -11.67 -18.60 -5.89
CA HIS A 328 -12.90 -19.06 -6.56
C HIS A 328 -12.68 -19.25 -8.06
N PHE A 329 -11.91 -18.36 -8.71
CA PHE A 329 -11.62 -18.49 -10.14
C PHE A 329 -10.60 -19.60 -10.41
N GLU A 330 -9.61 -19.83 -9.54
CA GLU A 330 -8.72 -20.99 -9.64
C GLU A 330 -9.51 -22.30 -9.59
N LEU A 331 -10.42 -22.44 -8.62
CA LEU A 331 -11.30 -23.61 -8.50
C LEU A 331 -12.34 -23.74 -9.62
N LYS A 332 -12.51 -22.70 -10.43
CA LYS A 332 -13.24 -22.76 -11.71
C LYS A 332 -12.36 -23.22 -12.88
N GLY A 333 -11.07 -23.47 -12.66
CA GLY A 333 -10.14 -23.92 -13.69
C GLY A 333 -9.51 -22.80 -14.53
N TRP A 334 -9.53 -21.54 -14.03
CA TRP A 334 -8.79 -20.46 -14.70
C TRP A 334 -7.30 -20.58 -14.38
N ALA A 335 -6.47 -20.45 -15.41
CA ALA A 335 -5.02 -20.37 -15.20
C ALA A 335 -4.65 -19.12 -14.40
N GLU A 336 -3.72 -19.25 -13.47
CA GLU A 336 -3.26 -18.18 -12.58
C GLU A 336 -2.88 -16.88 -13.32
N PRO A 337 -2.04 -16.89 -14.39
CA PRO A 337 -1.71 -15.68 -15.13
C PRO A 337 -2.93 -14.96 -15.71
N LYS A 338 -3.96 -15.73 -16.09
CA LYS A 338 -5.20 -15.15 -16.61
C LYS A 338 -5.99 -14.40 -15.56
N ILE A 339 -5.99 -14.89 -14.31
CA ILE A 339 -6.64 -14.21 -13.17
C ILE A 339 -5.87 -12.91 -12.88
N ILE A 340 -4.55 -13.00 -12.76
CA ILE A 340 -3.66 -11.88 -12.45
C ILE A 340 -3.85 -10.74 -13.46
N VAL A 341 -3.70 -11.02 -14.74
CA VAL A 341 -3.81 -10.01 -15.80
C VAL A 341 -5.20 -9.36 -15.84
N ARG A 342 -6.27 -10.14 -15.64
CA ARG A 342 -7.63 -9.60 -15.59
C ARG A 342 -7.84 -8.67 -14.39
N PHE A 343 -7.30 -9.02 -13.23
CA PHE A 343 -7.38 -8.18 -12.05
C PHE A 343 -6.57 -6.91 -12.21
N TRP A 344 -5.42 -6.96 -12.89
CA TRP A 344 -4.65 -5.77 -13.24
C TRP A 344 -5.41 -4.84 -14.18
N ILE A 345 -6.07 -5.41 -15.21
CA ILE A 345 -6.91 -4.62 -16.14
C ILE A 345 -8.04 -3.92 -15.38
N ILE A 346 -8.73 -4.64 -14.48
CA ILE A 346 -9.77 -4.05 -13.64
C ILE A 346 -9.18 -2.95 -12.74
N SER A 347 -8.00 -3.17 -12.14
CA SER A 347 -7.32 -2.17 -11.32
C SER A 347 -6.98 -0.91 -12.10
N ILE A 348 -6.50 -1.03 -13.34
CA ILE A 348 -6.25 0.12 -14.22
C ILE A 348 -7.54 0.90 -14.46
N LEU A 349 -8.64 0.22 -14.80
CA LEU A 349 -9.94 0.87 -15.02
C LEU A 349 -10.43 1.61 -13.77
N LEU A 350 -10.29 1.00 -12.59
CA LEU A 350 -10.68 1.61 -11.32
C LEU A 350 -9.80 2.81 -10.96
N VAL A 351 -8.50 2.73 -11.23
CA VAL A 351 -7.56 3.86 -11.04
C VAL A 351 -7.92 5.00 -12.00
N LEU A 352 -8.20 4.72 -13.27
CA LEU A 352 -8.64 5.74 -14.23
C LEU A 352 -9.98 6.38 -13.81
N ALA A 353 -10.93 5.58 -13.31
CA ALA A 353 -12.18 6.08 -12.75
C ALA A 353 -11.92 6.99 -11.53
N GLY A 354 -11.00 6.60 -10.64
CA GLY A 354 -10.59 7.44 -9.51
C GLY A 354 -9.95 8.76 -9.95
N LEU A 355 -9.05 8.73 -10.93
CA LEU A 355 -8.43 9.94 -11.49
C LEU A 355 -9.45 10.84 -12.21
N ALA A 356 -10.45 10.25 -12.87
CA ALA A 356 -11.53 11.03 -13.50
C ALA A 356 -12.32 11.86 -12.49
N THR A 357 -12.40 11.45 -11.21
CA THR A 357 -13.06 12.23 -10.16
C THR A 357 -12.42 13.59 -9.93
N LEU A 358 -11.15 13.81 -10.32
CA LEU A 358 -10.46 15.10 -10.18
C LEU A 358 -11.18 16.23 -10.92
N LYS A 359 -11.85 15.94 -12.03
CA LYS A 359 -12.50 16.98 -12.84
C LYS A 359 -14.03 16.88 -12.85
N LEU A 360 -14.60 15.79 -12.39
CA LEU A 360 -16.06 15.55 -12.39
C LEU A 360 -16.76 16.08 -11.13
N ARG A 361 -16.18 17.04 -10.45
CA ARG A 361 -16.74 17.68 -9.25
C ARG A 361 -17.46 18.99 -9.56
#